data_20f2febb301c079247102c54c6542d1e
#
_entry.id   20f2febb301c079247102c54c6542d1e
#
_cell.length_a   1.000
_cell.length_b   1.000
_cell.length_c   1.000
_cell.angle_alpha   90.00
_cell.angle_beta   90.00
_cell.angle_gamma   90.00
#
_symmetry.space_group_name_H-M   'P 1'
#
loop_
_entity.id
_entity.type
_entity.pdbx_description
1 polymer ?
#
loop_
_entity_poly.entity_id
_entity_poly.type
_entity_poly.pdbx_seq_one_letter_code
_entity_poly.pdbx_strand_id
1 'polypeptide(L)'
;MFNKNMLKILVTSSVIILTSSISTKAMEINQISSFQIGKGEGYAEMIRYHSQSKSLLVTASETGTIERISISDPFNLKKIAPFDLSGGNVTAVAVHKDLIAASIKEKKADAPGNVQIFNNNGEKLAEYKTGALPDNIAFSPDGRYLLTANEGEPSDDYKIDPEGSFTLIDLSSGVQNANVKQITLNNIKMPAGARIIKPGSSFAEDAEPEYITFAPDGKEAYATLQENNAIATIDIASAKVINVSGLGFKNVSRTSHDVSNKDGGINMKRWPVLMMYQPDAIVSYETKGSTYLVTANEGDAKDYDGFSEETRVGKLKLDKTMFPNANELQKKENLGRLKTTKTLGDTDGDGDHDIIYAYGGRSFSIWKDDGTLVFDSGNAFENIISKRSPEMFNANGPTKIDDRSDDKGPEPEALAIGKINGRTYAFIGMERNNAIFAYDITLPSDPHMVSYIMPNENHNSPEGLEFIPSSVSPTGKPLLAVAYEMTGTIGLYEINN
;
A
#
# COMPACT_ATOMS: atom_id res chain seq x y z
N MET A 1 -52.04 -6.91 -68.25
CA MET A 1 -50.85 -7.45 -68.94
C MET A 1 -49.62 -7.33 -68.00
N PHE A 2 -49.04 -8.48 -67.80
CA PHE A 2 -47.74 -8.74 -67.19
C PHE A 2 -47.42 -8.27 -65.73
N ASN A 3 -47.57 -9.24 -64.93
CA ASN A 3 -47.02 -9.46 -63.58
C ASN A 3 -45.51 -9.66 -63.62
N LYS A 4 -44.71 -9.02 -62.73
CA LYS A 4 -43.35 -9.43 -62.43
C LYS A 4 -43.15 -9.45 -60.90
N ASN A 5 -43.22 -10.62 -60.36
CA ASN A 5 -42.74 -10.98 -59.04
C ASN A 5 -41.22 -10.77 -58.95
N MET A 6 -40.76 -9.96 -58.02
CA MET A 6 -39.36 -9.94 -57.62
C MET A 6 -39.20 -10.54 -56.23
N LEU A 7 -38.67 -11.75 -56.22
CA LEU A 7 -38.29 -12.53 -55.07
C LEU A 7 -37.04 -11.86 -54.40
N LYS A 8 -37.21 -11.24 -53.25
CA LYS A 8 -36.08 -10.78 -52.43
C LYS A 8 -35.60 -11.95 -51.57
N ILE A 9 -34.40 -12.46 -51.88
CA ILE A 9 -33.67 -13.40 -51.05
C ILE A 9 -33.02 -12.57 -49.91
N LEU A 10 -33.50 -12.73 -48.67
CA LEU A 10 -32.79 -12.28 -47.47
C LEU A 10 -31.70 -13.30 -47.13
N VAL A 11 -30.47 -12.93 -47.34
CA VAL A 11 -29.32 -13.67 -46.81
C VAL A 11 -29.07 -13.17 -45.39
N THR A 12 -29.52 -13.92 -44.39
CA THR A 12 -29.18 -13.70 -42.97
C THR A 12 -27.82 -14.31 -42.71
N SER A 13 -26.79 -13.43 -42.64
CA SER A 13 -25.47 -13.83 -42.18
C SER A 13 -25.49 -13.96 -40.67
N SER A 14 -25.56 -15.19 -40.19
CA SER A 14 -25.39 -15.49 -38.76
C SER A 14 -23.90 -15.37 -38.42
N VAL A 15 -23.52 -14.29 -37.74
CA VAL A 15 -22.20 -14.17 -37.11
C VAL A 15 -22.23 -15.04 -35.85
N ILE A 16 -21.60 -16.21 -35.93
CA ILE A 16 -21.34 -17.04 -34.75
C ILE A 16 -20.17 -16.39 -34.01
N ILE A 17 -20.45 -15.64 -32.95
CA ILE A 17 -19.44 -15.19 -32.00
C ILE A 17 -19.10 -16.43 -31.16
N LEU A 18 -17.98 -17.09 -31.50
CA LEU A 18 -17.35 -18.05 -30.60
C LEU A 18 -16.79 -17.29 -29.40
N THR A 19 -17.56 -17.19 -28.34
CA THR A 19 -17.02 -16.86 -27.02
C THR A 19 -16.24 -18.07 -26.53
N SER A 20 -14.94 -18.10 -26.79
CA SER A 20 -14.06 -19.01 -26.09
C SER A 20 -14.05 -18.57 -24.60
N SER A 21 -14.80 -19.27 -23.77
CA SER A 21 -14.60 -19.21 -22.33
C SER A 21 -13.19 -19.77 -22.06
N ILE A 22 -12.21 -18.89 -21.97
CA ILE A 22 -10.91 -19.24 -21.40
C ILE A 22 -11.20 -19.55 -19.94
N SER A 23 -11.31 -20.83 -19.61
CA SER A 23 -11.28 -21.29 -18.21
C SER A 23 -9.88 -20.88 -17.72
N THR A 24 -9.79 -19.78 -17.00
CA THR A 24 -8.56 -19.41 -16.32
C THR A 24 -8.37 -20.43 -15.20
N LYS A 25 -7.39 -21.31 -15.36
CA LYS A 25 -6.97 -22.21 -14.28
C LYS A 25 -6.63 -21.30 -13.09
N ALA A 26 -7.15 -21.64 -11.92
CA ALA A 26 -6.83 -20.89 -10.70
C ALA A 26 -5.31 -20.92 -10.50
N MET A 27 -4.70 -19.77 -10.21
CA MET A 27 -3.29 -19.68 -9.88
C MET A 27 -3.06 -20.39 -8.54
N GLU A 28 -2.15 -21.35 -8.52
CA GLU A 28 -1.75 -22.04 -7.30
C GLU A 28 -0.51 -21.36 -6.72
N ILE A 29 -0.58 -20.93 -5.47
CA ILE A 29 0.53 -20.31 -4.75
C ILE A 29 0.75 -21.14 -3.48
N ASN A 30 1.91 -21.79 -3.41
CA ASN A 30 2.20 -22.75 -2.37
C ASN A 30 3.44 -22.34 -1.59
N GLN A 31 3.37 -22.31 -0.28
CA GLN A 31 4.54 -22.10 0.56
C GLN A 31 5.52 -23.26 0.38
N ILE A 32 6.76 -22.93 0.03
CA ILE A 32 7.85 -23.91 -0.15
C ILE A 32 8.84 -23.92 1.00
N SER A 33 8.96 -22.78 1.69
CA SER A 33 9.80 -22.67 2.88
C SER A 33 9.43 -21.45 3.72
N SER A 34 9.98 -21.38 4.93
CA SER A 34 9.89 -20.23 5.83
C SER A 34 11.16 -20.10 6.66
N PHE A 35 11.38 -18.90 7.22
CA PHE A 35 12.53 -18.64 8.08
C PHE A 35 12.15 -17.69 9.21
N GLN A 36 12.57 -17.98 10.44
CA GLN A 36 12.42 -17.12 11.60
C GLN A 36 13.63 -16.20 11.70
N ILE A 37 13.44 -14.89 11.56
CA ILE A 37 14.51 -13.89 11.71
C ILE A 37 14.71 -13.55 13.18
N GLY A 38 13.65 -13.11 13.83
CA GLY A 38 13.58 -12.81 15.26
C GLY A 38 12.20 -13.18 15.82
N LYS A 39 11.87 -12.81 17.03
CA LYS A 39 10.58 -13.12 17.64
C LYS A 39 9.86 -11.83 18.02
N GLY A 40 8.71 -11.62 17.39
CA GLY A 40 7.87 -10.46 17.62
C GLY A 40 8.00 -9.40 16.53
N GLU A 41 7.41 -8.27 16.78
CA GLU A 41 7.34 -7.09 15.93
C GLU A 41 8.73 -6.50 15.66
N GLY A 42 8.90 -5.84 14.52
CA GLY A 42 10.12 -5.13 14.14
C GLY A 42 11.29 -6.01 13.66
N TYR A 43 11.09 -7.33 13.47
CA TYR A 43 12.15 -8.22 12.96
C TYR A 43 12.02 -8.54 11.47
N ALA A 44 10.87 -8.33 10.84
CA ALA A 44 10.66 -8.63 9.42
C ALA A 44 9.59 -7.70 8.84
N GLU A 45 10.01 -6.54 8.38
CA GLU A 45 9.14 -5.49 7.82
C GLU A 45 9.28 -5.47 6.30
N MET A 46 10.10 -4.59 5.73
CA MET A 46 10.32 -4.53 4.28
C MET A 46 11.20 -5.68 3.80
N ILE A 47 10.88 -6.23 2.62
CA ILE A 47 11.63 -7.33 1.99
C ILE A 47 11.95 -7.01 0.54
N ARG A 48 13.20 -7.26 0.10
CA ARG A 48 13.65 -7.13 -1.28
C ARG A 48 14.54 -8.29 -1.69
N TYR A 49 14.46 -8.68 -2.96
CA TYR A 49 15.29 -9.75 -3.50
C TYR A 49 16.52 -9.21 -4.21
N HIS A 50 17.70 -9.63 -3.78
CA HIS A 50 18.95 -9.37 -4.46
C HIS A 50 19.36 -10.57 -5.31
N SER A 51 19.14 -10.47 -6.63
CA SER A 51 19.24 -11.60 -7.55
C SER A 51 20.65 -12.17 -7.71
N GLN A 52 21.68 -11.35 -7.64
CA GLN A 52 23.08 -11.78 -7.81
C GLN A 52 23.55 -12.64 -6.64
N SER A 53 23.23 -12.26 -5.40
CA SER A 53 23.56 -13.06 -4.22
C SER A 53 22.50 -14.12 -3.91
N LYS A 54 21.39 -14.14 -4.65
CA LYS A 54 20.21 -14.98 -4.37
C LYS A 54 19.79 -14.88 -2.90
N SER A 55 19.67 -13.66 -2.40
CA SER A 55 19.32 -13.41 -1.01
C SER A 55 18.10 -12.50 -0.92
N LEU A 56 17.26 -12.74 0.08
CA LEU A 56 16.28 -11.80 0.57
C LEU A 56 16.98 -10.85 1.54
N LEU A 57 16.72 -9.56 1.38
CA LEU A 57 17.14 -8.50 2.26
C LEU A 57 15.91 -8.02 3.01
N VAL A 58 15.95 -8.10 4.33
CA VAL A 58 14.79 -7.84 5.19
C VAL A 58 15.18 -6.81 6.22
N THR A 59 14.42 -5.72 6.31
CA THR A 59 14.64 -4.73 7.37
C THR A 59 14.18 -5.30 8.71
N ALA A 60 14.97 -5.05 9.73
CA ALA A 60 14.71 -5.41 11.11
C ALA A 60 14.97 -4.19 11.99
N SER A 61 13.93 -3.37 12.19
CA SER A 61 13.99 -2.10 12.95
C SER A 61 14.34 -2.35 14.42
N GLU A 62 13.87 -3.45 15.01
CA GLU A 62 14.19 -3.84 16.38
C GLU A 62 15.70 -4.04 16.61
N THR A 63 16.42 -4.53 15.61
CA THR A 63 17.88 -4.72 15.69
C THR A 63 18.67 -3.62 14.96
N GLY A 64 18.01 -2.75 14.19
CA GLY A 64 18.64 -1.74 13.36
C GLY A 64 19.52 -2.33 12.24
N THR A 65 19.12 -3.47 11.66
CA THR A 65 19.90 -4.20 10.65
C THR A 65 19.09 -4.48 9.39
N ILE A 66 19.78 -4.74 8.27
CA ILE A 66 19.21 -5.46 7.15
C ILE A 66 19.66 -6.90 7.24
N GLU A 67 18.74 -7.77 7.56
CA GLU A 67 18.95 -9.21 7.61
C GLU A 67 19.08 -9.79 6.21
N ARG A 68 20.00 -10.75 6.04
CA ARG A 68 20.28 -11.38 4.76
C ARG A 68 19.97 -12.86 4.82
N ILE A 69 19.00 -13.32 4.05
CA ILE A 69 18.56 -14.70 4.02
C ILE A 69 18.83 -15.29 2.64
N SER A 70 19.80 -16.18 2.55
CA SER A 70 20.09 -16.88 1.30
C SER A 70 18.94 -17.79 0.90
N ILE A 71 18.47 -17.65 -0.34
CA ILE A 71 17.50 -18.53 -1.01
C ILE A 71 18.13 -19.28 -2.19
N SER A 72 19.47 -19.44 -2.19
CA SER A 72 20.18 -20.25 -3.21
C SER A 72 19.67 -21.69 -3.24
N ASP A 73 19.32 -22.24 -2.08
CA ASP A 73 18.46 -23.41 -1.91
C ASP A 73 17.11 -22.92 -1.35
N PRO A 74 16.07 -22.75 -2.19
CA PRO A 74 14.81 -22.14 -1.77
C PRO A 74 13.97 -23.03 -0.83
N PHE A 75 14.35 -24.31 -0.66
CA PHE A 75 13.72 -25.22 0.29
C PHE A 75 14.43 -25.27 1.65
N ASN A 76 15.61 -24.62 1.76
CA ASN A 76 16.44 -24.64 2.97
C ASN A 76 17.11 -23.26 3.16
N LEU A 77 16.33 -22.29 3.60
CA LEU A 77 16.75 -20.91 3.79
C LEU A 77 17.84 -20.80 4.86
N LYS A 78 18.82 -19.92 4.64
CA LYS A 78 19.94 -19.73 5.57
C LYS A 78 20.22 -18.27 5.82
N LYS A 79 20.31 -17.87 7.07
CA LYS A 79 20.81 -16.56 7.46
C LYS A 79 22.30 -16.46 7.14
N ILE A 80 22.69 -15.36 6.51
CA ILE A 80 24.10 -14.96 6.27
C ILE A 80 24.37 -13.64 7.00
N ALA A 81 25.62 -13.19 7.01
CA ALA A 81 25.96 -11.98 7.74
C ALA A 81 25.08 -10.78 7.31
N PRO A 82 24.46 -10.06 8.25
CA PRO A 82 23.64 -8.89 7.95
C PRO A 82 24.50 -7.72 7.45
N PHE A 83 23.86 -6.67 6.94
CA PHE A 83 24.55 -5.40 6.73
C PHE A 83 24.69 -4.67 8.07
N ASP A 84 25.90 -4.16 8.32
CA ASP A 84 26.18 -3.34 9.49
C ASP A 84 25.80 -1.88 9.16
N LEU A 85 24.69 -1.46 9.71
CA LEU A 85 24.16 -0.11 9.56
C LEU A 85 24.64 0.76 10.71
N SER A 86 24.80 2.05 10.47
CA SER A 86 25.24 3.00 11.49
C SER A 86 24.29 4.18 11.59
N GLY A 87 23.99 4.62 12.81
CA GLY A 87 23.41 5.93 13.08
C GLY A 87 21.88 6.01 13.03
N GLY A 88 21.15 5.02 13.49
CA GLY A 88 19.70 5.12 13.62
C GLY A 88 18.97 3.80 13.31
N ASN A 89 17.67 3.87 13.11
CA ASN A 89 16.84 2.70 12.78
C ASN A 89 16.59 2.64 11.26
N VAL A 90 16.76 1.44 10.69
CA VAL A 90 16.42 1.19 9.29
C VAL A 90 14.90 1.22 9.12
N THR A 91 14.43 1.88 8.07
CA THR A 91 13.02 1.93 7.68
C THR A 91 12.78 1.10 6.43
N ALA A 92 13.56 1.31 5.36
CA ALA A 92 13.39 0.56 4.13
C ALA A 92 14.71 0.18 3.46
N VAL A 93 14.63 -0.76 2.51
CA VAL A 93 15.74 -1.22 1.69
C VAL A 93 15.34 -1.24 0.22
N ALA A 94 16.23 -0.78 -0.66
CA ALA A 94 16.09 -0.85 -2.12
C ALA A 94 17.28 -1.56 -2.75
N VAL A 95 17.04 -2.19 -3.90
CA VAL A 95 18.05 -2.97 -4.63
C VAL A 95 18.05 -2.60 -6.10
N HIS A 96 19.23 -2.34 -6.64
CA HIS A 96 19.43 -2.26 -8.09
C HIS A 96 20.76 -2.88 -8.49
N LYS A 97 20.75 -4.03 -9.15
CA LYS A 97 21.96 -4.81 -9.50
C LYS A 97 22.84 -5.04 -8.26
N ASP A 98 24.08 -4.52 -8.26
CA ASP A 98 25.05 -4.66 -7.16
C ASP A 98 24.87 -3.67 -6.02
N LEU A 99 23.97 -2.69 -6.21
CA LEU A 99 23.75 -1.64 -5.24
C LEU A 99 22.56 -1.99 -4.32
N ILE A 100 22.80 -1.80 -3.05
CA ILE A 100 21.81 -1.92 -1.98
C ILE A 100 21.78 -0.61 -1.23
N ALA A 101 20.61 -0.02 -1.09
CA ALA A 101 20.44 1.24 -0.37
C ALA A 101 19.48 1.05 0.80
N ALA A 102 19.81 1.61 1.94
CA ALA A 102 18.98 1.61 3.15
C ALA A 102 18.61 3.04 3.53
N SER A 103 17.38 3.29 3.86
CA SER A 103 16.93 4.51 4.55
C SER A 103 17.05 4.31 6.06
N ILE A 104 17.57 5.32 6.74
CA ILE A 104 17.85 5.29 8.17
C ILE A 104 17.23 6.52 8.82
N LYS A 105 16.30 6.32 9.75
CA LYS A 105 15.71 7.39 10.56
C LYS A 105 16.54 7.65 11.83
N GLU A 106 16.63 8.90 12.19
CA GLU A 106 17.20 9.31 13.48
C GLU A 106 16.16 9.18 14.61
N LYS A 107 16.63 9.19 15.84
CA LYS A 107 15.74 9.07 17.02
C LYS A 107 14.88 10.30 17.28
N LYS A 108 15.31 11.46 16.82
CA LYS A 108 14.56 12.71 16.95
C LYS A 108 13.67 12.89 15.72
N ALA A 109 12.40 13.21 15.92
CA ALA A 109 11.42 13.42 14.87
C ALA A 109 11.89 14.45 13.81
N ASP A 110 12.50 15.57 14.24
CA ASP A 110 12.98 16.64 13.35
C ASP A 110 14.40 16.44 12.78
N ALA A 111 15.07 15.37 13.16
CA ALA A 111 16.44 15.16 12.71
C ALA A 111 16.47 14.58 11.29
N PRO A 112 17.26 15.18 10.39
CA PRO A 112 17.48 14.61 9.06
C PRO A 112 18.03 13.20 9.16
N GLY A 113 17.37 12.26 8.48
CA GLY A 113 17.86 10.91 8.34
C GLY A 113 19.00 10.79 7.33
N ASN A 114 19.28 9.59 6.89
CA ASN A 114 20.29 9.35 5.86
C ASN A 114 19.96 8.12 5.01
N VAL A 115 20.59 8.05 3.84
CA VAL A 115 20.63 6.86 2.98
C VAL A 115 22.06 6.32 3.02
N GLN A 116 22.20 5.04 3.34
CA GLN A 116 23.48 4.32 3.23
C GLN A 116 23.45 3.39 2.03
N ILE A 117 24.48 3.46 1.19
CA ILE A 117 24.60 2.66 -0.03
C ILE A 117 25.75 1.66 0.15
N PHE A 118 25.44 0.40 -0.16
CA PHE A 118 26.35 -0.73 -0.02
C PHE A 118 26.54 -1.44 -1.35
N ASN A 119 27.68 -2.13 -1.48
CA ASN A 119 27.83 -3.15 -2.51
C ASN A 119 27.29 -4.51 -2.03
N ASN A 120 27.23 -5.47 -2.92
CA ASN A 120 26.77 -6.84 -2.66
C ASN A 120 27.56 -7.58 -1.52
N ASN A 121 28.83 -7.16 -1.23
CA ASN A 121 29.62 -7.74 -0.16
C ASN A 121 29.32 -7.14 1.23
N GLY A 122 28.51 -6.09 1.28
CA GLY A 122 28.18 -5.38 2.52
C GLY A 122 29.14 -4.22 2.85
N GLU A 123 29.99 -3.83 1.91
CA GLU A 123 30.87 -2.67 2.10
C GLU A 123 30.07 -1.39 1.85
N LYS A 124 30.06 -0.47 2.81
CA LYS A 124 29.45 0.86 2.66
C LYS A 124 30.23 1.70 1.66
N LEU A 125 29.58 2.09 0.57
CA LEU A 125 30.17 2.89 -0.51
C LEU A 125 29.99 4.39 -0.31
N ALA A 126 28.83 4.80 0.23
CA ALA A 126 28.48 6.19 0.45
C ALA A 126 27.36 6.33 1.49
N GLU A 127 27.21 7.59 1.96
CA GLU A 127 26.11 7.99 2.84
C GLU A 127 25.67 9.40 2.47
N TYR A 128 24.35 9.63 2.41
CA TYR A 128 23.74 10.90 2.01
C TYR A 128 22.63 11.30 2.97
N LYS A 129 22.58 12.58 3.36
CA LYS A 129 21.53 13.12 4.21
C LYS A 129 20.20 13.23 3.46
N THR A 130 19.12 12.96 4.18
CA THR A 130 17.73 13.08 3.71
C THR A 130 16.97 14.16 4.49
N GLY A 131 15.65 14.26 4.29
CA GLY A 131 14.75 14.92 5.22
C GLY A 131 14.57 14.13 6.52
N ALA A 132 13.65 14.58 7.36
CA ALA A 132 13.28 13.90 8.60
C ALA A 132 12.49 12.62 8.28
N LEU A 133 12.79 11.55 8.97
CA LEU A 133 12.15 10.25 8.83
C LEU A 133 12.05 9.80 7.35
N PRO A 134 13.19 9.39 6.70
CA PRO A 134 13.10 8.77 5.39
C PRO A 134 12.46 7.38 5.53
N ASP A 135 11.15 7.30 5.34
CA ASP A 135 10.40 6.07 5.58
C ASP A 135 10.60 5.05 4.47
N ASN A 136 10.50 5.46 3.22
CA ASN A 136 10.66 4.57 2.08
C ASN A 136 11.76 5.04 1.13
N ILE A 137 12.32 4.10 0.34
CA ILE A 137 13.37 4.35 -0.64
C ILE A 137 13.19 3.47 -1.88
N ALA A 138 13.40 4.04 -3.07
CA ALA A 138 13.36 3.31 -4.32
C ALA A 138 14.48 3.74 -5.28
N PHE A 139 15.00 2.79 -6.08
CA PHE A 139 15.81 3.09 -7.26
C PHE A 139 14.91 3.36 -8.47
N SER A 140 15.34 4.29 -9.33
CA SER A 140 14.79 4.39 -10.69
C SER A 140 15.04 3.10 -11.47
N PRO A 141 14.22 2.76 -12.49
CA PRO A 141 14.38 1.52 -13.28
C PRO A 141 15.77 1.33 -13.88
N ASP A 142 16.45 2.41 -14.27
CA ASP A 142 17.82 2.39 -14.81
C ASP A 142 18.90 2.39 -13.71
N GLY A 143 18.54 2.60 -12.45
CA GLY A 143 19.44 2.67 -11.30
C GLY A 143 20.23 3.98 -11.19
N ARG A 144 19.89 4.97 -12.00
CA ARG A 144 20.56 6.28 -11.98
C ARG A 144 20.18 7.12 -10.76
N TYR A 145 18.95 7.00 -10.31
CA TYR A 145 18.40 7.78 -9.22
C TYR A 145 18.00 6.90 -8.05
N LEU A 146 18.18 7.44 -6.85
CA LEU A 146 17.48 7.02 -5.63
C LEU A 146 16.55 8.14 -5.20
N LEU A 147 15.37 7.78 -4.73
CA LEU A 147 14.39 8.72 -4.16
C LEU A 147 13.95 8.18 -2.81
N THR A 148 13.94 9.06 -1.78
CA THR A 148 13.31 8.75 -0.48
C THR A 148 12.03 9.55 -0.32
N ALA A 149 11.00 8.94 0.27
CA ALA A 149 9.94 9.65 0.95
C ALA A 149 10.42 9.97 2.36
N ASN A 150 10.34 11.23 2.75
CA ASN A 150 10.70 11.66 4.09
C ASN A 150 9.40 12.10 4.75
N GLU A 151 8.87 11.26 5.59
CA GLU A 151 7.55 11.38 6.18
C GLU A 151 7.45 12.66 7.02
N GLY A 152 8.44 12.90 7.90
CA GLY A 152 8.44 14.08 8.72
C GLY A 152 7.39 14.02 9.83
N GLU A 153 7.17 12.84 10.41
CA GLU A 153 6.25 12.67 11.56
C GLU A 153 6.49 13.71 12.65
N PRO A 154 5.43 14.24 13.27
CA PRO A 154 5.56 15.11 14.42
C PRO A 154 6.08 14.37 15.66
N SER A 155 6.59 15.13 16.63
CA SER A 155 6.85 14.57 17.96
C SER A 155 5.55 14.22 18.67
N ASP A 156 5.57 13.22 19.57
CA ASP A 156 4.38 12.76 20.33
C ASP A 156 3.60 13.92 20.97
N ASP A 157 4.29 14.92 21.50
CA ASP A 157 3.66 16.10 22.09
C ASP A 157 3.28 17.19 21.08
N TYR A 158 3.49 16.94 19.77
CA TYR A 158 3.20 17.81 18.63
C TYR A 158 3.84 19.22 18.70
N LYS A 159 4.96 19.36 19.44
CA LYS A 159 5.72 20.63 19.51
C LYS A 159 6.71 20.79 18.38
N ILE A 160 7.12 19.69 17.79
CA ILE A 160 7.98 19.61 16.60
C ILE A 160 7.14 18.94 15.53
N ASP A 161 7.02 19.59 14.38
CA ASP A 161 6.19 19.16 13.25
C ASP A 161 6.99 19.45 11.96
N PRO A 162 7.89 18.53 11.55
CA PRO A 162 8.71 18.74 10.37
C PRO A 162 7.88 18.72 9.10
N GLU A 163 8.33 19.42 8.05
CA GLU A 163 7.72 19.33 6.72
C GLU A 163 8.02 17.96 6.08
N GLY A 164 7.00 17.30 5.56
CA GLY A 164 7.18 16.17 4.64
C GLY A 164 7.92 16.58 3.38
N SER A 165 8.77 15.69 2.86
CA SER A 165 9.64 16.00 1.73
C SER A 165 10.09 14.76 0.98
N PHE A 166 10.88 14.97 -0.09
CA PHE A 166 11.57 13.88 -0.80
C PHE A 166 13.05 14.24 -0.96
N THR A 167 13.91 13.21 -1.01
CA THR A 167 15.33 13.40 -1.31
C THR A 167 15.68 12.61 -2.57
N LEU A 168 16.06 13.34 -3.63
CA LEU A 168 16.53 12.75 -4.88
C LEU A 168 18.07 12.71 -4.89
N ILE A 169 18.66 11.53 -5.06
CA ILE A 169 20.08 11.27 -5.15
C ILE A 169 20.42 10.83 -6.57
N ASP A 170 21.10 11.67 -7.36
CA ASP A 170 21.56 11.38 -8.73
C ASP A 170 22.94 10.72 -8.70
N LEU A 171 22.98 9.43 -9.01
CA LEU A 171 24.17 8.59 -9.03
C LEU A 171 24.95 8.63 -10.36
N SER A 172 24.56 9.47 -11.31
CA SER A 172 25.18 9.51 -12.66
C SER A 172 26.68 9.83 -12.64
N SER A 173 27.17 10.53 -11.61
CA SER A 173 28.59 10.83 -11.38
C SER A 173 29.32 9.78 -10.56
N GLY A 174 28.68 8.64 -10.31
CA GLY A 174 29.16 7.55 -9.43
C GLY A 174 28.65 7.67 -8.01
N VAL A 175 28.54 6.52 -7.33
CA VAL A 175 27.92 6.39 -6.00
C VAL A 175 28.56 7.31 -4.94
N GLN A 176 29.87 7.56 -5.03
CA GLN A 176 30.61 8.40 -4.07
C GLN A 176 30.52 9.91 -4.36
N ASN A 177 30.03 10.29 -5.53
CA ASN A 177 29.96 11.68 -6.01
C ASN A 177 28.54 12.05 -6.44
N ALA A 178 27.52 11.47 -5.81
CA ALA A 178 26.14 11.73 -6.15
C ALA A 178 25.74 13.18 -5.84
N ASN A 179 24.83 13.70 -6.66
CA ASN A 179 24.23 15.01 -6.43
C ASN A 179 22.89 14.80 -5.69
N VAL A 180 22.73 15.47 -4.55
CA VAL A 180 21.55 15.35 -3.68
C VAL A 180 20.69 16.60 -3.80
N LYS A 181 19.40 16.41 -4.03
CA LYS A 181 18.41 17.49 -4.06
C LYS A 181 17.28 17.18 -3.09
N GLN A 182 16.94 18.14 -2.26
CA GLN A 182 15.72 18.12 -1.46
C GLN A 182 14.55 18.64 -2.30
N ILE A 183 13.41 17.92 -2.25
CA ILE A 183 12.17 18.27 -2.94
C ILE A 183 11.11 18.49 -1.87
N THR A 184 10.51 19.66 -1.85
CA THR A 184 9.55 20.06 -0.83
C THR A 184 8.11 20.07 -1.38
N LEU A 185 7.13 20.00 -0.48
CA LEU A 185 5.71 20.15 -0.75
C LEU A 185 5.22 21.59 -0.56
N ASN A 186 6.15 22.53 -0.40
CA ASN A 186 5.86 23.94 -0.24
C ASN A 186 5.12 24.52 -1.47
N ASN A 187 4.15 25.41 -1.20
CA ASN A 187 3.31 26.07 -2.22
C ASN A 187 2.36 25.12 -2.98
N ILE A 188 2.21 23.87 -2.56
CA ILE A 188 1.16 22.99 -3.07
C ILE A 188 -0.18 23.45 -2.48
N LYS A 189 -1.16 23.62 -3.35
CA LYS A 189 -2.55 23.84 -2.92
C LYS A 189 -3.19 22.48 -2.71
N MET A 190 -3.85 22.31 -1.57
CA MET A 190 -4.61 21.08 -1.29
C MET A 190 -5.60 20.80 -2.43
N PRO A 191 -5.48 19.65 -3.10
CA PRO A 191 -6.39 19.27 -4.17
C PRO A 191 -7.76 18.82 -3.63
N ALA A 192 -8.78 18.90 -4.48
CA ALA A 192 -10.07 18.32 -4.14
C ALA A 192 -9.95 16.81 -3.91
N GLY A 193 -10.57 16.30 -2.86
CA GLY A 193 -10.51 14.88 -2.50
C GLY A 193 -9.35 14.48 -1.60
N ALA A 194 -8.40 15.40 -1.35
CA ALA A 194 -7.43 15.33 -0.28
C ALA A 194 -7.89 16.16 0.93
N ARG A 195 -7.10 16.14 2.01
CA ARG A 195 -7.38 16.88 3.23
C ARG A 195 -6.13 17.44 3.90
N ILE A 196 -6.28 18.47 4.72
CA ILE A 196 -5.36 18.87 5.78
C ILE A 196 -5.98 18.40 7.08
N ILE A 197 -5.23 17.68 7.88
CA ILE A 197 -5.74 17.01 9.08
C ILE A 197 -5.72 17.96 10.28
N LYS A 198 -4.57 18.58 10.53
CA LYS A 198 -4.41 19.51 11.65
C LYS A 198 -4.79 20.93 11.25
N PRO A 199 -5.81 21.53 11.84
CA PRO A 199 -6.22 22.87 11.51
C PRO A 199 -5.10 23.90 11.72
N GLY A 200 -4.80 24.65 10.68
CA GLY A 200 -3.79 25.71 10.70
C GLY A 200 -2.40 25.30 10.22
N SER A 201 -2.12 24.01 9.99
CA SER A 201 -0.90 23.56 9.34
C SER A 201 -0.90 23.95 7.86
N SER A 202 0.29 24.19 7.30
CA SER A 202 0.49 24.20 5.85
C SER A 202 0.33 22.80 5.28
N PHE A 203 0.16 22.66 3.96
CA PHE A 203 0.12 21.32 3.35
C PHE A 203 1.45 20.57 3.52
N ALA A 204 2.57 21.26 3.50
CA ALA A 204 3.90 20.65 3.66
C ALA A 204 4.15 20.11 5.08
N GLU A 205 3.65 20.82 6.11
CA GLU A 205 3.73 20.33 7.51
C GLU A 205 2.75 19.21 7.80
N ASP A 206 1.60 19.17 7.12
CA ASP A 206 0.55 18.17 7.36
C ASP A 206 0.77 16.91 6.54
N ALA A 207 1.52 17.00 5.42
CA ALA A 207 1.74 15.90 4.49
C ALA A 207 2.86 14.98 4.98
N GLU A 208 2.56 13.69 5.05
CA GLU A 208 3.47 12.62 5.43
C GLU A 208 3.66 11.68 4.22
N PRO A 209 4.75 11.88 3.42
CA PRO A 209 5.08 10.97 2.32
C PRO A 209 5.60 9.64 2.83
N GLU A 210 4.96 8.54 2.44
CA GLU A 210 5.30 7.19 2.89
C GLU A 210 5.93 6.36 1.75
N TYR A 211 5.14 5.74 0.91
CA TYR A 211 5.61 4.77 -0.06
C TYR A 211 5.89 5.39 -1.44
N ILE A 212 6.96 4.92 -2.12
CA ILE A 212 7.38 5.44 -3.43
C ILE A 212 7.40 4.35 -4.50
N THR A 213 6.99 4.72 -5.72
CA THR A 213 7.23 3.97 -6.93
C THR A 213 7.68 4.88 -8.08
N PHE A 214 8.65 4.46 -8.88
CA PHE A 214 8.98 5.15 -10.13
C PHE A 214 8.04 4.71 -11.25
N ALA A 215 7.73 5.62 -12.16
CA ALA A 215 7.15 5.25 -13.45
C ALA A 215 8.07 4.25 -14.17
N PRO A 216 7.54 3.32 -14.97
CA PRO A 216 8.34 2.34 -15.71
C PRO A 216 9.38 2.95 -16.64
N ASP A 217 9.18 4.19 -17.13
CA ASP A 217 10.13 4.93 -17.97
C ASP A 217 11.13 5.77 -17.16
N GLY A 218 11.00 5.83 -15.83
CA GLY A 218 11.88 6.53 -14.90
C GLY A 218 11.82 8.05 -14.94
N LYS A 219 10.87 8.66 -15.66
CA LYS A 219 10.76 10.13 -15.76
C LYS A 219 10.04 10.74 -14.58
N GLU A 220 9.08 10.03 -14.03
CA GLU A 220 8.29 10.44 -12.87
C GLU A 220 8.42 9.42 -11.77
N ALA A 221 8.10 9.84 -10.56
CA ALA A 221 7.85 8.98 -9.42
C ALA A 221 6.53 9.40 -8.75
N TYR A 222 5.93 8.45 -8.06
CA TYR A 222 4.67 8.64 -7.35
C TYR A 222 4.86 8.23 -5.89
N ALA A 223 4.27 9.02 -4.99
CA ALA A 223 4.33 8.74 -3.56
C ALA A 223 2.94 8.86 -2.93
N THR A 224 2.63 7.97 -2.02
CA THR A 224 1.47 8.08 -1.15
C THR A 224 1.68 9.19 -0.13
N LEU A 225 0.60 9.92 0.15
CA LEU A 225 0.42 10.81 1.28
C LEU A 225 -0.81 10.27 2.00
N GLN A 226 -0.57 9.25 2.86
CA GLN A 226 -1.64 8.36 3.33
C GLN A 226 -2.72 9.13 4.08
N GLU A 227 -2.39 9.82 5.15
CA GLU A 227 -3.37 10.53 5.97
C GLU A 227 -4.04 11.66 5.20
N ASN A 228 -3.31 12.30 4.27
CA ASN A 228 -3.88 13.34 3.42
C ASN A 228 -4.81 12.79 2.32
N ASN A 229 -4.90 11.46 2.16
CA ASN A 229 -5.71 10.80 1.14
C ASN A 229 -5.35 11.24 -0.28
N ALA A 230 -4.05 11.24 -0.63
CA ALA A 230 -3.52 11.79 -1.86
C ALA A 230 -2.33 11.00 -2.41
N ILE A 231 -2.00 11.26 -3.69
CA ILE A 231 -0.78 10.79 -4.35
C ILE A 231 -0.03 11.99 -4.91
N ALA A 232 1.25 12.11 -4.56
CA ALA A 232 2.16 13.11 -5.12
C ALA A 232 2.84 12.56 -6.38
N THR A 233 2.98 13.40 -7.43
CA THR A 233 3.74 13.11 -8.65
C THR A 233 5.00 13.97 -8.69
N ILE A 234 6.16 13.33 -8.79
CA ILE A 234 7.47 13.96 -8.79
C ILE A 234 8.09 13.85 -10.19
N ASP A 235 8.41 14.97 -10.82
CA ASP A 235 9.22 15.00 -12.06
C ASP A 235 10.70 14.89 -11.69
N ILE A 236 11.36 13.83 -12.16
CA ILE A 236 12.74 13.48 -11.82
C ILE A 236 13.73 14.48 -12.43
N ALA A 237 13.50 14.96 -13.63
CA ALA A 237 14.42 15.85 -14.33
C ALA A 237 14.51 17.22 -13.66
N SER A 238 13.39 17.80 -13.29
CA SER A 238 13.35 19.08 -12.57
C SER A 238 13.54 18.94 -11.05
N ALA A 239 13.41 17.72 -10.52
CA ALA A 239 13.39 17.42 -9.07
C ALA A 239 12.34 18.29 -8.36
N LYS A 240 11.09 18.14 -8.77
CA LYS A 240 9.94 18.89 -8.21
C LYS A 240 8.70 18.02 -8.13
N VAL A 241 7.87 18.26 -7.10
CA VAL A 241 6.48 17.83 -7.12
C VAL A 241 5.75 18.66 -8.17
N ILE A 242 5.20 18.00 -9.18
CA ILE A 242 4.48 18.63 -10.29
C ILE A 242 2.96 18.53 -10.15
N ASN A 243 2.49 17.59 -9.38
CA ASN A 243 1.07 17.40 -9.08
C ASN A 243 0.88 16.72 -7.73
N VAL A 244 -0.26 16.98 -7.09
CA VAL A 244 -0.81 16.17 -5.99
C VAL A 244 -2.26 15.90 -6.34
N SER A 245 -2.62 14.62 -6.41
CA SER A 245 -3.97 14.16 -6.74
C SER A 245 -4.68 13.70 -5.47
N GLY A 246 -5.77 14.38 -5.09
CA GLY A 246 -6.65 13.89 -4.03
C GLY A 246 -7.49 12.72 -4.52
N LEU A 247 -7.56 11.66 -3.73
CA LEU A 247 -8.17 10.39 -4.14
C LEU A 247 -9.70 10.36 -4.02
N GLY A 248 -10.28 11.35 -3.33
CA GLY A 248 -11.72 11.37 -3.08
C GLY A 248 -12.15 10.33 -2.05
N PHE A 249 -13.41 9.90 -2.11
CA PHE A 249 -14.00 9.11 -1.03
C PHE A 249 -14.87 7.97 -1.58
N LYS A 250 -14.78 6.81 -0.95
CA LYS A 250 -15.62 5.65 -1.21
C LYS A 250 -16.96 5.79 -0.47
N ASN A 251 -18.06 5.75 -1.20
CA ASN A 251 -19.39 5.84 -0.62
C ASN A 251 -19.92 4.45 -0.22
N VAL A 252 -19.88 4.14 1.07
CA VAL A 252 -20.32 2.84 1.59
C VAL A 252 -21.84 2.70 1.76
N SER A 253 -22.62 3.69 1.36
CA SER A 253 -24.05 3.50 1.15
C SER A 253 -24.35 2.63 -0.08
N ARG A 254 -23.34 2.40 -0.93
CA ARG A 254 -23.44 1.58 -2.15
C ARG A 254 -22.84 0.18 -1.99
N THR A 255 -21.96 -0.01 -1.02
CA THR A 255 -21.30 -1.28 -0.70
C THR A 255 -21.54 -1.65 0.76
N SER A 256 -21.55 -2.94 1.10
CA SER A 256 -21.78 -3.38 2.47
C SER A 256 -20.45 -3.61 3.18
N HIS A 257 -20.28 -3.05 4.37
CA HIS A 257 -19.14 -3.25 5.23
C HIS A 257 -19.58 -3.55 6.66
N ASP A 258 -18.79 -4.30 7.39
CA ASP A 258 -18.96 -4.44 8.81
C ASP A 258 -18.23 -3.26 9.52
N VAL A 259 -18.95 -2.58 10.41
CA VAL A 259 -18.46 -1.35 11.05
C VAL A 259 -18.58 -1.40 12.57
N SER A 260 -18.91 -2.56 13.12
CA SER A 260 -19.11 -2.71 14.56
C SER A 260 -18.63 -4.06 15.07
N ASN A 261 -17.78 -4.03 16.05
CA ASN A 261 -17.37 -5.22 16.83
C ASN A 261 -18.33 -5.49 18.04
N LYS A 262 -19.54 -4.92 18.03
CA LYS A 262 -20.54 -5.02 19.13
C LYS A 262 -21.95 -5.37 18.64
N ASP A 263 -22.08 -5.90 17.44
CA ASP A 263 -23.36 -6.24 16.85
C ASP A 263 -23.60 -7.77 16.75
N GLY A 264 -22.69 -8.57 17.32
CA GLY A 264 -22.85 -10.01 17.51
C GLY A 264 -22.13 -10.89 16.50
N GLY A 265 -21.25 -10.34 15.69
CA GLY A 265 -20.40 -11.03 14.72
C GLY A 265 -20.51 -10.42 13.33
N ILE A 266 -20.10 -11.14 12.28
CA ILE A 266 -20.03 -10.63 10.91
C ILE A 266 -21.39 -10.12 10.44
N ASN A 267 -21.51 -8.81 10.23
CA ASN A 267 -22.77 -8.16 9.91
C ASN A 267 -22.63 -7.02 8.89
N MET A 268 -22.28 -7.38 7.67
CA MET A 268 -22.05 -6.45 6.58
C MET A 268 -23.32 -5.73 6.13
N LYS A 269 -23.38 -4.43 6.33
CA LYS A 269 -24.50 -3.54 5.97
C LYS A 269 -24.01 -2.34 5.17
N ARG A 270 -24.96 -1.59 4.60
CA ARG A 270 -24.74 -0.29 3.96
C ARG A 270 -24.92 0.82 4.97
N TRP A 271 -23.98 1.78 4.96
CA TRP A 271 -23.97 2.85 5.93
C TRP A 271 -23.84 4.24 5.27
N PRO A 272 -24.40 5.30 5.84
CA PRO A 272 -24.23 6.68 5.35
C PRO A 272 -22.85 7.24 5.76
N VAL A 273 -21.79 6.63 5.25
CA VAL A 273 -20.40 6.94 5.57
C VAL A 273 -19.62 7.07 4.27
N LEU A 274 -18.67 7.98 4.22
CA LEU A 274 -17.62 8.06 3.21
C LEU A 274 -16.32 7.53 3.82
N MET A 275 -15.69 6.57 3.16
CA MET A 275 -14.36 6.09 3.56
C MET A 275 -13.29 6.82 2.73
N MET A 276 -12.25 7.31 3.36
CA MET A 276 -11.03 7.78 2.73
C MET A 276 -10.27 6.58 2.19
N TYR A 277 -9.63 6.70 1.03
CA TYR A 277 -8.82 5.58 0.51
C TYR A 277 -7.57 5.37 1.35
N GLN A 278 -6.83 6.43 1.59
CA GLN A 278 -5.64 6.46 2.44
C GLN A 278 -4.69 5.28 2.18
N PRO A 279 -4.10 5.22 0.98
CA PRO A 279 -3.21 4.13 0.64
C PRO A 279 -1.88 4.24 1.39
N ASP A 280 -1.42 3.13 1.97
CA ASP A 280 -0.05 2.95 2.38
C ASP A 280 0.81 2.63 1.15
N ALA A 281 0.81 1.40 0.66
CA ALA A 281 1.66 0.99 -0.45
C ALA A 281 1.14 1.43 -1.83
N ILE A 282 2.10 1.74 -2.72
CA ILE A 282 1.87 2.09 -4.13
C ILE A 282 2.89 1.40 -5.03
N VAL A 283 2.43 0.82 -6.15
CA VAL A 283 3.30 0.28 -7.20
C VAL A 283 2.78 0.69 -8.58
N SER A 284 3.68 1.15 -9.44
CA SER A 284 3.37 1.51 -10.82
C SER A 284 3.55 0.33 -11.78
N TYR A 285 2.77 0.28 -12.84
CA TYR A 285 3.00 -0.64 -13.96
C TYR A 285 2.53 -0.04 -15.28
N GLU A 286 3.05 -0.58 -16.38
CA GLU A 286 2.65 -0.16 -17.73
C GLU A 286 1.87 -1.27 -18.41
N THR A 287 0.76 -0.90 -19.03
CA THR A 287 0.03 -1.74 -19.97
C THR A 287 -0.51 -0.90 -21.13
N LYS A 288 -0.39 -1.41 -22.36
CA LYS A 288 -0.84 -0.73 -23.59
C LYS A 288 -0.30 0.70 -23.76
N GLY A 289 0.92 0.97 -23.26
CA GLY A 289 1.58 2.28 -23.39
C GLY A 289 1.06 3.35 -22.44
N SER A 290 0.34 2.97 -21.39
CA SER A 290 -0.11 3.88 -20.33
C SER A 290 0.36 3.37 -18.97
N THR A 291 0.78 4.30 -18.12
CA THR A 291 1.14 4.04 -16.72
C THR A 291 -0.12 3.98 -15.86
N TYR A 292 -0.15 3.02 -14.96
CA TYR A 292 -1.17 2.85 -13.94
C TYR A 292 -0.51 2.67 -12.58
N LEU A 293 -1.20 3.13 -11.54
CA LEU A 293 -0.79 3.00 -10.16
C LEU A 293 -1.74 2.04 -9.45
N VAL A 294 -1.20 1.11 -8.70
CA VAL A 294 -1.97 0.21 -7.83
C VAL A 294 -1.69 0.61 -6.40
N THR A 295 -2.73 0.72 -5.59
CA THR A 295 -2.62 1.07 -4.17
C THR A 295 -3.31 0.05 -3.30
N ALA A 296 -2.72 -0.24 -2.14
CA ALA A 296 -3.36 -0.93 -1.03
C ALA A 296 -3.89 0.14 -0.06
N ASN A 297 -5.20 0.12 0.20
CA ASN A 297 -5.88 1.23 0.88
C ASN A 297 -6.16 0.84 2.33
N GLU A 298 -5.14 0.90 3.15
CA GLU A 298 -5.14 0.53 4.56
C GLU A 298 -5.92 1.54 5.40
N GLY A 299 -5.43 2.78 5.41
CA GLY A 299 -5.92 3.88 6.20
C GLY A 299 -5.13 4.14 7.46
N ASP A 300 -4.90 5.42 7.75
CA ASP A 300 -4.38 5.83 9.05
C ASP A 300 -4.92 7.20 9.51
N ALA A 301 -4.60 7.55 10.77
CA ALA A 301 -5.04 8.75 11.45
C ALA A 301 -3.91 9.38 12.25
N LYS A 302 -3.80 10.70 12.22
CA LYS A 302 -2.90 11.38 13.15
C LYS A 302 -3.43 11.25 14.58
N ASP A 303 -2.80 10.40 15.37
CA ASP A 303 -3.20 10.09 16.75
C ASP A 303 -1.98 10.14 17.69
N TYR A 304 -1.59 11.35 18.07
CA TYR A 304 -0.46 11.69 18.95
C TYR A 304 -0.95 12.28 20.28
N ASP A 305 -0.13 12.24 21.31
CA ASP A 305 -0.44 12.80 22.63
C ASP A 305 -0.78 14.32 22.57
N GLY A 306 -0.09 15.05 21.69
CA GLY A 306 -0.29 16.49 21.51
C GLY A 306 -1.46 16.87 20.59
N PHE A 307 -1.85 15.98 19.70
CA PHE A 307 -2.95 16.17 18.76
C PHE A 307 -3.47 14.82 18.26
N SER A 308 -4.77 14.61 18.35
CA SER A 308 -5.43 13.46 17.73
C SER A 308 -6.62 13.95 16.94
N GLU A 309 -6.75 13.48 15.69
CA GLU A 309 -7.97 13.69 14.91
C GLU A 309 -9.02 12.62 15.19
N GLU A 310 -8.62 11.50 15.78
CA GLU A 310 -9.47 10.34 15.97
C GLU A 310 -10.60 10.59 16.96
N THR A 311 -11.76 10.08 16.61
CA THR A 311 -12.90 9.95 17.50
C THR A 311 -13.77 8.77 17.06
N ARG A 312 -14.92 8.59 17.72
CA ARG A 312 -15.91 7.58 17.32
C ARG A 312 -17.22 8.27 16.93
N VAL A 313 -17.91 7.70 15.94
CA VAL A 313 -19.20 8.25 15.45
C VAL A 313 -20.18 8.48 16.62
N GLY A 314 -20.17 7.60 17.63
CA GLY A 314 -21.01 7.77 18.84
C GLY A 314 -20.73 9.02 19.66
N LYS A 315 -19.59 9.69 19.41
CA LYS A 315 -19.21 10.95 20.10
C LYS A 315 -19.39 12.21 19.24
N LEU A 316 -19.65 12.04 17.94
CA LEU A 316 -19.88 13.17 17.05
C LEU A 316 -21.23 13.85 17.36
N LYS A 317 -21.29 15.17 17.18
CA LYS A 317 -22.56 15.87 17.03
C LYS A 317 -22.94 15.76 15.55
N LEU A 318 -23.97 15.00 15.22
CA LEU A 318 -24.43 14.79 13.85
C LEU A 318 -25.55 15.80 13.52
N ASP A 319 -25.50 16.40 12.31
CA ASP A 319 -26.59 17.26 11.82
C ASP A 319 -27.90 16.46 11.74
N LYS A 320 -28.96 17.03 12.28
CA LYS A 320 -30.26 16.34 12.38
C LYS A 320 -31.01 16.30 11.04
N THR A 321 -30.66 17.16 10.10
CA THR A 321 -31.24 17.19 8.76
C THR A 321 -30.62 16.10 7.90
N MET A 322 -29.29 16.00 7.97
CA MET A 322 -28.55 14.97 7.23
C MET A 322 -28.71 13.59 7.88
N PHE A 323 -28.79 13.51 9.19
CA PHE A 323 -28.94 12.28 9.97
C PHE A 323 -30.17 12.29 10.89
N PRO A 324 -31.40 12.26 10.33
CA PRO A 324 -32.62 12.31 11.16
C PRO A 324 -32.77 11.11 12.13
N ASN A 325 -32.01 10.04 11.89
CA ASN A 325 -31.94 8.85 12.75
C ASN A 325 -30.59 8.75 13.52
N ALA A 326 -29.92 9.89 13.79
CA ALA A 326 -28.60 9.93 14.46
C ALA A 326 -28.52 9.07 15.72
N ASN A 327 -29.54 9.12 16.59
CA ASN A 327 -29.58 8.31 17.82
C ASN A 327 -29.51 6.81 17.55
N GLU A 328 -30.08 6.33 16.44
CA GLU A 328 -30.01 4.92 16.03
C GLU A 328 -28.63 4.60 15.44
N LEU A 329 -28.13 5.45 14.57
CA LEU A 329 -26.80 5.30 13.96
C LEU A 329 -25.68 5.26 15.00
N GLN A 330 -25.79 6.05 16.05
CA GLN A 330 -24.79 6.18 17.13
C GLN A 330 -24.83 5.06 18.17
N LYS A 331 -25.72 4.09 18.05
CA LYS A 331 -25.67 2.89 18.89
C LYS A 331 -24.41 2.08 18.62
N LYS A 332 -23.92 1.35 19.62
CA LYS A 332 -22.67 0.55 19.54
C LYS A 332 -22.77 -0.58 18.51
N GLU A 333 -23.94 -1.16 18.34
CA GLU A 333 -24.25 -2.21 17.35
C GLU A 333 -24.45 -1.69 15.92
N ASN A 334 -24.36 -0.37 15.72
CA ASN A 334 -24.40 0.31 14.43
C ASN A 334 -23.06 1.06 14.21
N LEU A 335 -23.12 2.36 13.88
CA LEU A 335 -21.91 3.18 13.63
C LEU A 335 -21.22 3.67 14.90
N GLY A 336 -21.86 3.59 16.08
CA GLY A 336 -21.38 4.29 17.27
C GLY A 336 -19.96 3.95 17.72
N ARG A 337 -19.48 2.76 17.32
CA ARG A 337 -18.10 2.31 17.57
C ARG A 337 -17.11 2.70 16.49
N LEU A 338 -17.57 2.91 15.25
CA LEU A 338 -16.70 3.19 14.11
C LEU A 338 -15.79 4.38 14.38
N LYS A 339 -14.50 4.20 14.18
CA LYS A 339 -13.50 5.27 14.20
C LYS A 339 -13.72 6.22 13.03
N THR A 340 -13.59 7.50 13.30
CA THR A 340 -13.85 8.60 12.35
C THR A 340 -12.98 9.80 12.71
N THR A 341 -12.73 10.66 11.74
CA THR A 341 -12.08 11.94 12.00
C THR A 341 -13.07 12.95 12.55
N LYS A 342 -12.60 13.81 13.46
CA LYS A 342 -13.34 14.98 13.96
C LYS A 342 -12.95 16.28 13.25
N THR A 343 -11.98 16.23 12.32
CA THR A 343 -11.46 17.42 11.62
C THR A 343 -12.05 17.60 10.23
N LEU A 344 -12.92 16.68 9.80
CA LEU A 344 -13.62 16.73 8.52
C LEU A 344 -15.09 16.35 8.70
N GLY A 345 -15.99 16.96 7.96
CA GLY A 345 -17.41 16.57 7.93
C GLY A 345 -18.40 17.65 8.37
N ASP A 346 -17.95 18.69 9.05
CA ASP A 346 -18.70 19.94 9.25
C ASP A 346 -18.51 20.77 7.97
N THR A 347 -19.53 20.83 7.12
CA THR A 347 -19.41 21.44 5.78
C THR A 347 -19.92 22.87 5.72
N ASP A 348 -20.72 23.30 6.70
CA ASP A 348 -21.27 24.64 6.79
C ASP A 348 -20.74 25.49 7.96
N GLY A 349 -19.93 24.86 8.84
CA GLY A 349 -19.20 25.53 9.91
C GLY A 349 -20.04 25.82 11.16
N ASP A 350 -21.13 25.06 11.38
CA ASP A 350 -22.04 25.28 12.53
C ASP A 350 -21.65 24.43 13.76
N GLY A 351 -20.61 23.58 13.62
CA GLY A 351 -20.04 22.76 14.69
C GLY A 351 -20.73 21.41 14.87
N ASP A 352 -21.48 20.94 13.86
CA ASP A 352 -21.89 19.56 13.78
C ASP A 352 -21.47 18.91 12.43
N HIS A 353 -21.66 17.60 12.28
CA HIS A 353 -21.17 16.87 11.15
C HIS A 353 -22.29 16.52 10.18
N ASP A 354 -22.22 17.06 8.95
CA ASP A 354 -23.07 16.75 7.82
C ASP A 354 -22.68 15.45 7.13
N ILE A 355 -21.42 15.05 7.27
CA ILE A 355 -20.83 13.86 6.66
C ILE A 355 -19.99 13.13 7.69
N ILE A 356 -20.07 11.79 7.69
CA ILE A 356 -19.20 10.92 8.49
C ILE A 356 -18.09 10.40 7.58
N TYR A 357 -16.81 10.64 7.94
CA TYR A 357 -15.65 10.14 7.24
C TYR A 357 -14.92 9.09 8.09
N ALA A 358 -14.75 7.88 7.54
CA ALA A 358 -14.00 6.81 8.17
C ALA A 358 -12.64 6.60 7.48
N TYR A 359 -11.72 6.00 8.19
CA TYR A 359 -10.36 5.71 7.73
C TYR A 359 -10.30 4.45 6.88
N GLY A 360 -9.42 4.47 5.88
CA GLY A 360 -9.07 3.34 5.03
C GLY A 360 -10.16 2.88 4.06
N GLY A 361 -9.74 2.60 2.83
CA GLY A 361 -10.65 2.12 1.80
C GLY A 361 -11.06 0.66 1.97
N ARG A 362 -10.36 -0.12 2.80
CA ARG A 362 -10.52 -1.58 2.96
C ARG A 362 -10.50 -2.33 1.63
N SER A 363 -9.70 -1.83 0.69
CA SER A 363 -9.69 -2.27 -0.71
C SER A 363 -8.31 -2.05 -1.33
N PHE A 364 -8.11 -2.57 -2.54
CA PHE A 364 -7.07 -2.04 -3.41
C PHE A 364 -7.70 -1.27 -4.56
N SER A 365 -6.98 -0.29 -5.08
CA SER A 365 -7.43 0.53 -6.20
C SER A 365 -6.41 0.56 -7.33
N ILE A 366 -6.90 0.82 -8.56
CA ILE A 366 -6.07 1.13 -9.73
C ILE A 366 -6.42 2.52 -10.19
N TRP A 367 -5.39 3.35 -10.35
CA TRP A 367 -5.48 4.74 -10.78
C TRP A 367 -4.70 4.92 -12.09
N LYS A 368 -5.02 5.94 -12.84
CA LYS A 368 -4.11 6.49 -13.84
C LYS A 368 -3.03 7.32 -13.15
N ASP A 369 -1.98 7.64 -13.88
CA ASP A 369 -0.90 8.54 -13.48
C ASP A 369 -1.36 9.95 -13.08
N ASP A 370 -2.53 10.38 -13.55
CA ASP A 370 -3.17 11.65 -13.20
C ASP A 370 -4.06 11.59 -11.94
N GLY A 371 -4.11 10.45 -11.26
CA GLY A 371 -4.95 10.22 -10.07
C GLY A 371 -6.41 9.86 -10.38
N THR A 372 -6.77 9.67 -11.65
CA THR A 372 -8.14 9.23 -12.00
C THR A 372 -8.36 7.78 -11.61
N LEU A 373 -9.38 7.52 -10.79
CA LEU A 373 -9.77 6.15 -10.39
C LEU A 373 -10.23 5.34 -11.60
N VAL A 374 -9.62 4.18 -11.82
CA VAL A 374 -9.97 3.23 -12.87
C VAL A 374 -10.76 2.04 -12.30
N PHE A 375 -10.34 1.56 -11.15
CA PHE A 375 -10.96 0.42 -10.45
C PHE A 375 -10.76 0.53 -8.94
N ASP A 376 -11.75 0.08 -8.19
CA ASP A 376 -11.64 -0.17 -6.75
C ASP A 376 -12.30 -1.51 -6.43
N SER A 377 -11.65 -2.34 -5.60
CA SER A 377 -12.14 -3.68 -5.25
C SER A 377 -13.39 -3.65 -4.34
N GLY A 378 -13.82 -2.48 -3.90
CA GLY A 378 -15.02 -2.30 -3.10
C GLY A 378 -14.92 -2.98 -1.73
N ASN A 379 -15.83 -3.93 -1.49
CA ASN A 379 -15.86 -4.76 -0.29
C ASN A 379 -15.45 -6.22 -0.58
N ALA A 380 -14.69 -6.45 -1.65
CA ALA A 380 -14.34 -7.81 -2.09
C ALA A 380 -13.57 -8.58 -1.02
N PHE A 381 -12.65 -7.92 -0.32
CA PHE A 381 -11.84 -8.55 0.71
C PHE A 381 -12.72 -9.07 1.86
N GLU A 382 -13.52 -8.21 2.49
CA GLU A 382 -14.44 -8.62 3.55
C GLU A 382 -15.43 -9.71 3.09
N ASN A 383 -15.97 -9.61 1.87
CA ASN A 383 -16.86 -10.62 1.30
C ASN A 383 -16.20 -11.99 1.10
N ILE A 384 -14.92 -12.03 0.75
CA ILE A 384 -14.19 -13.27 0.53
C ILE A 384 -13.77 -13.86 1.87
N ILE A 385 -13.21 -13.05 2.76
CA ILE A 385 -12.78 -13.45 4.11
C ILE A 385 -13.96 -14.02 4.89
N SER A 386 -15.11 -13.33 4.90
CA SER A 386 -16.32 -13.80 5.61
C SER A 386 -16.81 -15.19 5.17
N LYS A 387 -16.44 -15.63 3.96
CA LYS A 387 -16.87 -16.93 3.38
C LYS A 387 -15.78 -18.00 3.47
N ARG A 388 -14.51 -17.62 3.36
CA ARG A 388 -13.39 -18.56 3.25
C ARG A 388 -12.64 -18.75 4.56
N SER A 389 -12.60 -17.70 5.39
CA SER A 389 -11.85 -17.67 6.67
C SER A 389 -12.61 -16.79 7.67
N PRO A 390 -13.89 -17.12 7.98
CA PRO A 390 -14.72 -16.28 8.87
C PRO A 390 -14.09 -16.10 10.26
N GLU A 391 -13.28 -17.06 10.70
CA GLU A 391 -12.52 -17.01 11.96
C GLU A 391 -11.42 -15.93 11.97
N MET A 392 -11.07 -15.38 10.80
CA MET A 392 -10.10 -14.31 10.63
C MET A 392 -10.76 -13.01 10.12
N PHE A 393 -12.10 -12.95 10.13
CA PHE A 393 -12.82 -11.79 9.61
C PHE A 393 -12.53 -10.55 10.46
N ASN A 394 -12.00 -9.49 9.83
CA ASN A 394 -11.60 -8.23 10.47
C ASN A 394 -10.94 -8.48 11.84
N ALA A 395 -10.09 -9.50 11.92
CA ALA A 395 -9.48 -9.94 13.15
C ALA A 395 -8.29 -9.04 13.51
N ASN A 396 -8.00 -8.94 14.79
CA ASN A 396 -6.73 -8.42 15.29
C ASN A 396 -5.89 -9.61 15.78
N GLY A 397 -5.33 -10.33 14.80
CA GLY A 397 -4.68 -11.61 15.02
C GLY A 397 -5.70 -12.76 15.26
N PRO A 398 -5.24 -14.01 15.42
CA PRO A 398 -6.06 -15.22 15.33
C PRO A 398 -7.07 -15.40 16.48
N THR A 399 -7.01 -14.59 17.53
CA THR A 399 -7.88 -14.73 18.71
C THR A 399 -8.92 -13.63 18.87
N LYS A 400 -8.94 -12.63 18.00
CA LYS A 400 -9.80 -11.45 18.12
C LYS A 400 -10.57 -11.20 16.83
N ILE A 401 -11.48 -12.13 16.51
CA ILE A 401 -12.38 -12.02 15.37
C ILE A 401 -13.20 -10.75 15.51
N ASP A 402 -13.44 -10.05 14.37
CA ASP A 402 -14.31 -8.88 14.28
C ASP A 402 -13.82 -7.64 15.05
N ASP A 403 -12.64 -7.72 15.68
CA ASP A 403 -12.13 -6.65 16.56
C ASP A 403 -11.78 -5.38 15.78
N ARG A 404 -11.48 -5.50 14.49
CA ARG A 404 -11.11 -4.39 13.60
C ARG A 404 -12.28 -3.83 12.76
N SER A 405 -13.49 -4.41 12.88
CA SER A 405 -14.65 -3.92 12.13
C SER A 405 -15.03 -2.49 12.50
N ASP A 406 -14.85 -2.09 13.76
CA ASP A 406 -15.07 -0.71 14.21
C ASP A 406 -13.88 0.23 13.97
N ASP A 407 -12.90 -0.22 13.19
CA ASP A 407 -11.70 0.52 12.81
C ASP A 407 -11.47 0.42 11.29
N LYS A 408 -10.31 -0.03 10.84
CA LYS A 408 -9.89 -0.08 9.43
C LYS A 408 -10.17 -1.44 8.74
N GLY A 409 -10.77 -2.40 9.43
CA GLY A 409 -11.16 -3.72 8.91
C GLY A 409 -9.98 -4.65 8.63
N PRO A 410 -9.83 -5.22 7.40
CA PRO A 410 -8.78 -6.18 7.08
C PRO A 410 -7.39 -5.54 6.87
N GLU A 411 -7.31 -4.23 6.70
CA GLU A 411 -6.11 -3.43 6.52
C GLU A 411 -5.23 -3.97 5.36
N PRO A 412 -5.62 -3.69 4.09
CA PRO A 412 -4.78 -3.99 2.93
C PRO A 412 -3.58 -3.05 2.94
N GLU A 413 -2.38 -3.57 3.12
CA GLU A 413 -1.16 -2.80 3.31
C GLU A 413 -0.08 -3.21 2.30
N ALA A 414 0.45 -4.42 2.41
CA ALA A 414 1.53 -4.89 1.57
C ALA A 414 1.11 -5.09 0.10
N LEU A 415 1.97 -4.67 -0.83
CA LEU A 415 1.70 -4.74 -2.27
C LEU A 415 2.93 -5.13 -3.09
N ALA A 416 2.77 -6.11 -3.98
CA ALA A 416 3.75 -6.41 -5.01
C ALA A 416 3.08 -6.63 -6.37
N ILE A 417 3.78 -6.30 -7.46
CA ILE A 417 3.32 -6.56 -8.83
C ILE A 417 4.31 -7.48 -9.55
N GLY A 418 3.78 -8.44 -10.30
CA GLY A 418 4.59 -9.36 -11.09
C GLY A 418 4.01 -9.65 -12.46
N LYS A 419 4.89 -9.92 -13.44
CA LYS A 419 4.49 -10.40 -14.78
C LYS A 419 4.76 -11.89 -14.90
N ILE A 420 3.71 -12.67 -15.23
CA ILE A 420 3.80 -14.13 -15.44
C ILE A 420 3.12 -14.43 -16.78
N ASN A 421 3.84 -15.07 -17.69
CA ASN A 421 3.31 -15.47 -19.02
C ASN A 421 2.62 -14.32 -19.78
N GLY A 422 3.17 -13.10 -19.70
CA GLY A 422 2.66 -11.91 -20.36
C GLY A 422 1.45 -11.24 -19.70
N ARG A 423 0.96 -11.77 -18.57
CA ARG A 423 -0.09 -11.17 -17.76
C ARG A 423 0.51 -10.46 -16.53
N THR A 424 -0.15 -9.42 -16.07
CA THR A 424 0.27 -8.66 -14.88
C THR A 424 -0.62 -9.03 -13.70
N TYR A 425 0.00 -9.29 -12.55
CA TYR A 425 -0.68 -9.66 -11.33
C TYR A 425 -0.30 -8.73 -10.18
N ALA A 426 -1.27 -8.39 -9.34
CA ALA A 426 -1.07 -7.73 -8.06
C ALA A 426 -1.25 -8.74 -6.93
N PHE A 427 -0.32 -8.70 -5.96
CA PHE A 427 -0.38 -9.46 -4.72
C PHE A 427 -0.58 -8.46 -3.60
N ILE A 428 -1.66 -8.63 -2.83
CA ILE A 428 -2.06 -7.69 -1.77
C ILE A 428 -2.10 -8.45 -0.44
N GLY A 429 -1.29 -8.01 0.52
CA GLY A 429 -1.28 -8.52 1.88
C GLY A 429 -2.28 -7.79 2.76
N MET A 430 -2.99 -8.54 3.60
CA MET A 430 -3.92 -8.02 4.60
C MET A 430 -3.24 -8.09 5.96
N GLU A 431 -2.82 -6.98 6.51
CA GLU A 431 -2.09 -6.92 7.77
C GLU A 431 -2.84 -7.66 8.90
N ARG A 432 -4.10 -7.33 9.09
CA ARG A 432 -4.84 -7.81 10.29
C ARG A 432 -5.42 -9.21 10.16
N ASN A 433 -5.79 -9.63 8.97
CA ASN A 433 -6.34 -10.98 8.79
C ASN A 433 -5.36 -11.98 8.18
N ASN A 434 -4.11 -11.56 7.93
CA ASN A 434 -2.98 -12.34 7.41
C ASN A 434 -3.13 -12.86 5.98
N ALA A 435 -4.25 -12.64 5.30
CA ALA A 435 -4.47 -13.17 3.96
C ALA A 435 -3.60 -12.46 2.91
N ILE A 436 -3.28 -13.20 1.84
CA ILE A 436 -2.69 -12.63 0.63
C ILE A 436 -3.63 -12.91 -0.53
N PHE A 437 -4.03 -11.85 -1.21
CA PHE A 437 -4.86 -11.92 -2.41
C PHE A 437 -4.00 -11.75 -3.66
N ALA A 438 -4.26 -12.54 -4.69
CA ALA A 438 -3.67 -12.34 -6.01
C ALA A 438 -4.78 -11.97 -7.02
N TYR A 439 -4.58 -10.86 -7.72
CA TYR A 439 -5.47 -10.37 -8.76
C TYR A 439 -4.75 -10.28 -10.11
N ASP A 440 -5.38 -10.76 -11.16
CA ASP A 440 -4.96 -10.43 -12.52
C ASP A 440 -5.42 -9.02 -12.85
N ILE A 441 -4.46 -8.14 -13.08
CA ILE A 441 -4.65 -6.72 -13.39
C ILE A 441 -4.21 -6.35 -14.80
N THR A 442 -4.06 -7.34 -15.68
CA THR A 442 -3.66 -7.14 -17.08
C THR A 442 -4.56 -6.14 -17.81
N LEU A 443 -5.85 -6.16 -17.48
CA LEU A 443 -6.82 -5.15 -17.87
C LEU A 443 -7.17 -4.30 -16.64
N PRO A 444 -6.66 -3.06 -16.55
CA PRO A 444 -6.81 -2.23 -15.36
C PRO A 444 -8.27 -1.93 -14.95
N SER A 445 -9.19 -1.92 -15.92
CA SER A 445 -10.61 -1.65 -15.67
C SER A 445 -11.44 -2.88 -15.29
N ASP A 446 -10.85 -4.09 -15.33
CA ASP A 446 -11.53 -5.35 -15.04
C ASP A 446 -10.61 -6.36 -14.34
N PRO A 447 -10.06 -6.01 -13.18
CA PRO A 447 -9.29 -6.93 -12.36
C PRO A 447 -10.14 -8.08 -11.82
N HIS A 448 -9.55 -9.28 -11.74
CA HIS A 448 -10.23 -10.42 -11.15
C HIS A 448 -9.30 -11.24 -10.28
N MET A 449 -9.83 -11.71 -9.15
CA MET A 449 -9.09 -12.53 -8.21
C MET A 449 -8.75 -13.89 -8.83
N VAL A 450 -7.48 -14.28 -8.72
CA VAL A 450 -6.97 -15.56 -9.24
C VAL A 450 -6.50 -16.49 -8.12
N SER A 451 -6.16 -15.95 -6.95
CA SER A 451 -5.77 -16.76 -5.79
C SER A 451 -6.08 -16.06 -4.47
N TYR A 452 -6.23 -16.83 -3.43
CA TYR A 452 -6.40 -16.42 -2.04
C TYR A 452 -5.63 -17.38 -1.15
N ILE A 453 -4.70 -16.86 -0.37
CA ILE A 453 -3.80 -17.61 0.48
C ILE A 453 -4.04 -17.20 1.93
N MET A 454 -4.24 -18.17 2.80
CA MET A 454 -4.10 -17.99 4.24
C MET A 454 -2.77 -18.61 4.66
N PRO A 455 -1.81 -17.82 5.14
CA PRO A 455 -0.58 -18.36 5.70
C PRO A 455 -0.84 -19.28 6.90
N ASN A 456 0.16 -20.07 7.25
CA ASN A 456 0.07 -20.90 8.46
C ASN A 456 0.13 -20.03 9.73
N GLU A 457 -0.22 -20.61 10.87
CA GLU A 457 -0.31 -19.92 12.18
C GLU A 457 1.01 -19.28 12.69
N ASN A 458 2.15 -19.64 12.09
CA ASN A 458 3.44 -19.04 12.42
C ASN A 458 3.73 -17.74 11.68
N HIS A 459 2.81 -17.28 10.85
CA HIS A 459 2.93 -16.09 10.02
C HIS A 459 1.79 -15.13 10.33
N ASN A 460 2.13 -13.93 10.79
CA ASN A 460 1.13 -12.92 11.17
C ASN A 460 1.57 -11.53 10.74
N SER A 461 0.66 -10.74 10.15
CA SER A 461 0.88 -9.39 9.66
C SER A 461 1.84 -9.35 8.46
N PRO A 462 1.37 -9.66 7.23
CA PRO A 462 2.18 -9.49 6.02
C PRO A 462 2.39 -8.01 5.72
N GLU A 463 3.59 -7.52 6.00
CA GLU A 463 4.03 -6.13 5.88
C GLU A 463 4.75 -5.89 4.55
N GLY A 464 5.69 -6.75 4.20
CA GLY A 464 6.48 -6.64 2.99
C GLY A 464 6.22 -7.78 2.00
N LEU A 465 5.98 -7.43 0.73
CA LEU A 465 5.89 -8.40 -0.36
C LEU A 465 6.93 -8.12 -1.44
N GLU A 466 7.54 -9.18 -1.97
CA GLU A 466 8.48 -9.11 -3.08
C GLU A 466 8.19 -10.21 -4.11
N PHE A 467 7.91 -9.81 -5.34
CA PHE A 467 7.74 -10.73 -6.46
C PHE A 467 9.08 -11.03 -7.14
N ILE A 468 9.44 -12.30 -7.22
CA ILE A 468 10.67 -12.76 -7.85
C ILE A 468 10.32 -13.43 -9.19
N PRO A 469 10.67 -12.82 -10.33
CA PRO A 469 10.33 -13.38 -11.63
C PRO A 469 11.13 -14.67 -11.91
N SER A 470 10.56 -15.57 -12.71
CA SER A 470 11.16 -16.85 -13.05
C SER A 470 12.56 -16.76 -13.66
N SER A 471 12.86 -15.66 -14.34
CA SER A 471 14.16 -15.43 -14.99
C SER A 471 15.34 -15.30 -14.02
N VAL A 472 15.09 -14.90 -12.76
CA VAL A 472 16.11 -14.73 -11.72
C VAL A 472 15.83 -15.58 -10.48
N SER A 473 14.71 -16.29 -10.47
CA SER A 473 14.32 -17.17 -9.37
C SER A 473 15.23 -18.41 -9.29
N PRO A 474 15.63 -18.86 -8.11
CA PRO A 474 16.44 -20.06 -7.97
C PRO A 474 15.70 -21.37 -8.33
N THR A 475 14.35 -21.37 -8.34
CA THR A 475 13.56 -22.54 -8.79
C THR A 475 13.29 -22.53 -10.30
N GLY A 476 13.54 -21.41 -10.99
CA GLY A 476 13.12 -21.21 -12.37
C GLY A 476 11.61 -20.96 -12.53
N LYS A 477 10.86 -20.90 -11.44
CA LYS A 477 9.44 -20.49 -11.41
C LYS A 477 9.31 -19.15 -10.68
N PRO A 478 8.23 -18.38 -10.89
CA PRO A 478 7.98 -17.18 -10.13
C PRO A 478 7.81 -17.49 -8.65
N LEU A 479 8.36 -16.64 -7.78
CA LEU A 479 8.19 -16.74 -6.33
C LEU A 479 7.58 -15.44 -5.78
N LEU A 480 6.91 -15.57 -4.64
CA LEU A 480 6.52 -14.47 -3.78
C LEU A 480 7.22 -14.65 -2.44
N ALA A 481 8.02 -13.67 -2.02
CA ALA A 481 8.57 -13.59 -0.69
C ALA A 481 7.73 -12.63 0.15
N VAL A 482 7.45 -13.00 1.38
CA VAL A 482 6.59 -12.26 2.30
C VAL A 482 7.30 -12.11 3.63
N ALA A 483 7.38 -10.88 4.12
CA ALA A 483 7.80 -10.56 5.48
C ALA A 483 6.56 -10.42 6.37
N TYR A 484 6.62 -11.02 7.56
CA TYR A 484 5.54 -11.02 8.54
C TYR A 484 6.02 -10.34 9.81
N GLU A 485 5.60 -9.11 10.00
CA GLU A 485 6.08 -8.21 11.04
C GLU A 485 5.87 -8.77 12.46
N MET A 486 4.62 -9.07 12.80
CA MET A 486 4.24 -9.48 14.16
C MET A 486 4.88 -10.79 14.62
N THR A 487 5.34 -11.61 13.71
CA THR A 487 6.01 -12.88 14.04
C THR A 487 7.50 -12.86 13.81
N GLY A 488 8.04 -11.84 13.10
CA GLY A 488 9.45 -11.75 12.73
C GLY A 488 9.88 -12.91 11.82
N THR A 489 8.97 -13.33 10.91
CA THR A 489 9.20 -14.47 10.00
C THR A 489 9.16 -14.03 8.55
N ILE A 490 9.75 -14.83 7.68
CA ILE A 490 9.54 -14.74 6.24
C ILE A 490 8.94 -16.04 5.70
N GLY A 491 8.07 -15.90 4.71
CA GLY A 491 7.53 -17.02 3.91
C GLY A 491 7.99 -16.92 2.46
N LEU A 492 8.36 -18.03 1.85
CA LEU A 492 8.67 -18.12 0.44
C LEU A 492 7.66 -19.03 -0.24
N TYR A 493 6.98 -18.48 -1.27
CA TYR A 493 5.87 -19.14 -1.97
C TYR A 493 6.22 -19.32 -3.44
N GLU A 494 6.00 -20.52 -3.99
CA GLU A 494 6.14 -20.80 -5.42
C GLU A 494 4.78 -20.59 -6.12
N ILE A 495 4.81 -19.88 -7.25
CA ILE A 495 3.62 -19.58 -8.05
C ILE A 495 3.56 -20.53 -9.26
N ASN A 496 2.49 -21.29 -9.35
CA ASN A 496 2.16 -22.18 -10.46
C ASN A 496 0.93 -21.66 -11.21
N ASN A 497 1.09 -21.38 -12.50
CA ASN A 497 0.04 -20.80 -13.36
C ASN A 497 -0.22 -21.66 -14.61
#